data_11fda79717e956cf80080251788f655d
#
_entry.id   11fda79717e956cf80080251788f655d
#
_cell.length_a   1.000
_cell.length_b   1.000
_cell.length_c   1.000
_cell.angle_alpha   90.00
_cell.angle_beta   90.00
_cell.angle_gamma   90.00
#
_symmetry.space_group_name_H-M   'P 1'
#
loop_
_entity.id
_entity.type
_entity.pdbx_description
1 polymer ?
#
loop_
_entity_poly.entity_id
_entity_poly.type
_entity_poly.pdbx_seq_one_letter_code
_entity_poly.pdbx_strand_id
1 'polypeptide(L)'
;MNSFELNKILGAVLATCLALLALNIGASALFAPEAPAKPGYNIAVKEEGAGGPAAPAEAEKPIAVLLASASAEKGQAAAKQCASCHTFEKGGPNRVGPNLYDIVGHEVGTGRGGFNFSAAMKAKGGKWTYEDLNAFLKNPRGAVPGTNMTFAGISRDNVRADVIAYLRSLSDSPQPLPAAADAGGAAPANGEPAKPAEAPKQ
;
A
#
# COMPACT_ATOMS: atom_id res chain seq x y z
N MET A 1 -24.05 -2.24 45.88
CA MET A 1 -23.12 -1.17 46.33
C MET A 1 -23.92 0.06 46.61
N ASN A 2 -23.75 0.65 47.79
CA ASN A 2 -24.42 1.90 48.10
C ASN A 2 -23.63 3.09 47.46
N SER A 3 -24.31 4.21 47.27
CA SER A 3 -23.70 5.39 46.59
C SER A 3 -22.43 5.90 47.27
N PHE A 4 -22.29 5.68 48.57
CA PHE A 4 -21.15 6.08 49.36
C PHE A 4 -19.90 5.25 49.06
N GLU A 5 -20.02 3.94 48.93
CA GLU A 5 -18.95 3.01 48.53
C GLU A 5 -18.53 3.27 47.08
N LEU A 6 -19.47 3.50 46.19
CA LEU A 6 -19.17 3.85 44.80
C LEU A 6 -18.38 5.16 44.71
N ASN A 7 -18.77 6.18 45.49
CA ASN A 7 -18.07 7.48 45.50
C ASN A 7 -16.64 7.38 46.01
N LYS A 8 -16.41 6.54 47.04
CA LYS A 8 -15.03 6.26 47.51
C LYS A 8 -14.17 5.60 46.45
N ILE A 9 -14.71 4.60 45.76
CA ILE A 9 -13.96 3.90 44.69
C ILE A 9 -13.65 4.86 43.54
N LEU A 10 -14.64 5.63 43.10
CA LEU A 10 -14.43 6.65 42.05
C LEU A 10 -13.41 7.69 42.48
N GLY A 11 -13.48 8.20 43.72
CA GLY A 11 -12.51 9.13 44.27
C GLY A 11 -11.10 8.57 44.30
N ALA A 12 -10.93 7.31 44.73
CA ALA A 12 -9.63 6.67 44.74
C ALA A 12 -9.06 6.50 43.32
N VAL A 13 -9.89 6.07 42.36
CA VAL A 13 -9.48 5.92 40.95
C VAL A 13 -9.05 7.27 40.36
N LEU A 14 -9.86 8.32 40.57
CA LEU A 14 -9.55 9.66 40.06
C LEU A 14 -8.27 10.21 40.68
N ALA A 15 -8.07 10.04 41.98
CA ALA A 15 -6.85 10.47 42.67
C ALA A 15 -5.61 9.74 42.12
N THR A 16 -5.71 8.44 41.89
CA THR A 16 -4.62 7.64 41.27
C THR A 16 -4.32 8.10 39.85
N CYS A 17 -5.34 8.33 39.02
CA CYS A 17 -5.16 8.84 37.65
C CYS A 17 -4.50 10.22 37.66
N LEU A 18 -4.91 11.10 38.56
CA LEU A 18 -4.32 12.44 38.69
C LEU A 18 -2.85 12.38 39.12
N ALA A 19 -2.52 11.51 40.09
CA ALA A 19 -1.14 11.30 40.53
C ALA A 19 -0.25 10.77 39.37
N LEU A 20 -0.73 9.77 38.61
CA LEU A 20 -0.01 9.26 37.45
C LEU A 20 0.18 10.29 36.35
N LEU A 21 -0.83 11.13 36.11
CA LEU A 21 -0.75 12.22 35.16
C LEU A 21 0.30 13.24 35.58
N ALA A 22 0.27 13.67 36.86
CA ALA A 22 1.25 14.61 37.39
C ALA A 22 2.69 14.07 37.31
N LEU A 23 2.88 12.78 37.65
CA LEU A 23 4.18 12.11 37.51
C LEU A 23 4.64 12.04 36.05
N ASN A 24 3.75 11.73 35.12
CA ASN A 24 4.07 11.69 33.70
C ASN A 24 4.47 13.06 33.15
N ILE A 25 3.73 14.11 33.51
CA ILE A 25 4.06 15.50 33.12
C ILE A 25 5.40 15.92 33.73
N GLY A 26 5.62 15.64 35.01
CA GLY A 26 6.88 15.94 35.69
C GLY A 26 8.06 15.21 35.10
N ALA A 27 7.92 13.91 34.82
CA ALA A 27 8.95 13.12 34.17
C ALA A 27 9.24 13.64 32.74
N SER A 28 8.21 13.97 31.98
CA SER A 28 8.40 14.55 30.65
C SER A 28 9.14 15.87 30.67
N ALA A 29 8.91 16.71 31.68
CA ALA A 29 9.59 17.99 31.82
C ALA A 29 11.08 17.84 32.23
N LEU A 30 11.38 16.80 33.06
CA LEU A 30 12.75 16.53 33.52
C LEU A 30 13.60 15.76 32.52
N PHE A 31 12.98 14.85 31.78
CA PHE A 31 13.65 13.92 30.86
C PHE A 31 13.35 14.20 29.41
N ALA A 32 12.78 15.37 29.06
CA ALA A 32 12.60 15.74 27.65
C ALA A 32 13.97 15.78 26.95
N PRO A 33 14.22 14.94 25.94
CA PRO A 33 15.49 15.00 25.21
C PRO A 33 15.56 16.34 24.46
N GLU A 34 16.67 17.06 24.61
CA GLU A 34 16.93 18.22 23.75
C GLU A 34 17.07 17.73 22.31
N ALA A 35 16.27 18.29 21.44
CA ALA A 35 16.39 18.02 20.01
C ALA A 35 17.78 18.50 19.54
N PRO A 36 18.58 17.64 18.87
CA PRO A 36 19.90 18.04 18.40
C PRO A 36 19.78 19.23 17.44
N ALA A 37 20.62 20.25 17.62
CA ALA A 37 20.62 21.49 16.85
C ALA A 37 20.81 21.30 15.32
N LYS A 38 21.28 20.12 14.93
CA LYS A 38 21.33 19.66 13.53
C LYS A 38 20.72 18.26 13.45
N PRO A 39 19.57 18.07 12.80
CA PRO A 39 19.06 16.73 12.57
C PRO A 39 20.05 15.96 11.68
N GLY A 40 20.59 14.84 12.18
CA GLY A 40 21.58 14.03 11.48
C GLY A 40 21.09 13.35 10.21
N TYR A 41 19.78 13.33 10.01
CA TYR A 41 19.11 12.79 8.83
C TYR A 41 17.71 13.39 8.72
N ASN A 42 17.42 14.07 7.60
CA ASN A 42 16.06 14.50 7.29
C ASN A 42 15.25 13.28 6.81
N ILE A 43 14.81 12.46 7.76
CA ILE A 43 13.76 11.49 7.49
C ILE A 43 12.46 12.28 7.65
N ALA A 44 11.79 12.60 6.55
CA ALA A 44 10.43 13.11 6.58
C ALA A 44 9.51 11.99 7.11
N VAL A 45 9.46 11.81 8.41
CA VAL A 45 8.44 10.99 9.07
C VAL A 45 7.17 11.82 9.11
N LYS A 46 6.20 11.45 8.28
CA LYS A 46 4.83 11.91 8.42
C LYS A 46 4.33 11.31 9.74
N GLU A 47 4.23 12.14 10.77
CA GLU A 47 3.62 11.75 12.05
C GLU A 47 2.15 11.41 11.81
N GLU A 48 1.81 10.14 11.92
CA GLU A 48 0.43 9.69 12.10
C GLU A 48 0.14 9.66 13.60
N GLY A 49 -0.47 10.71 14.10
CA GLY A 49 -0.96 10.72 15.48
C GLY A 49 -1.46 12.09 15.94
N ALA A 50 -2.77 12.22 16.03
CA ALA A 50 -3.57 13.27 16.64
C ALA A 50 -3.87 14.54 15.79
N GLY A 51 -5.10 14.57 15.30
CA GLY A 51 -6.00 15.69 15.02
C GLY A 51 -5.44 17.13 14.92
N GLY A 52 -4.66 17.43 13.87
CA GLY A 52 -4.40 18.78 13.42
C GLY A 52 -4.94 18.97 12.00
N PRO A 53 -5.24 20.21 11.54
CA PRO A 53 -5.77 20.44 10.21
C PRO A 53 -4.79 19.90 9.17
N ALA A 54 -5.32 19.10 8.24
CA ALA A 54 -4.55 18.45 7.19
C ALA A 54 -3.72 19.48 6.42
N ALA A 55 -2.39 19.35 6.48
CA ALA A 55 -1.53 20.00 5.52
C ALA A 55 -1.93 19.54 4.10
N PRO A 56 -1.84 20.41 3.07
CA PRO A 56 -2.16 20.03 1.71
C PRO A 56 -1.39 18.76 1.35
N ALA A 57 -2.12 17.72 0.92
CA ALA A 57 -1.50 16.50 0.42
C ALA A 57 -0.53 16.89 -0.69
N GLU A 58 0.78 16.68 -0.49
CA GLU A 58 1.74 16.77 -1.60
C GLU A 58 1.19 15.86 -2.71
N ALA A 59 1.04 16.42 -3.91
CA ALA A 59 0.56 15.70 -5.06
C ALA A 59 1.42 14.45 -5.24
N GLU A 60 0.79 13.27 -5.16
CA GLU A 60 1.50 11.99 -5.30
C GLU A 60 2.24 11.98 -6.63
N LYS A 61 3.54 11.67 -6.56
CA LYS A 61 4.33 11.54 -7.77
C LYS A 61 3.77 10.38 -8.60
N PRO A 62 3.57 10.57 -9.92
CA PRO A 62 3.15 9.49 -10.79
C PRO A 62 4.05 8.27 -10.65
N ILE A 63 3.45 7.08 -10.64
CA ILE A 63 4.22 5.82 -10.45
C ILE A 63 5.31 5.65 -11.52
N ALA A 64 5.10 6.14 -12.72
CA ALA A 64 6.10 6.14 -13.79
C ALA A 64 7.40 6.84 -13.38
N VAL A 65 7.28 8.00 -12.71
CA VAL A 65 8.45 8.76 -12.22
C VAL A 65 9.14 8.00 -11.08
N LEU A 66 8.38 7.40 -10.18
CA LEU A 66 8.93 6.64 -9.07
C LEU A 66 9.65 5.37 -9.53
N LEU A 67 9.09 4.67 -10.52
CA LEU A 67 9.67 3.45 -11.09
C LEU A 67 11.00 3.69 -11.79
N ALA A 68 11.24 4.90 -12.33
CA ALA A 68 12.51 5.25 -12.95
C ALA A 68 13.71 5.19 -11.97
N SER A 69 13.46 5.38 -10.68
CA SER A 69 14.47 5.33 -9.60
C SER A 69 14.27 4.16 -8.62
N ALA A 70 13.31 3.29 -8.86
CA ALA A 70 12.98 2.18 -7.98
C ALA A 70 14.02 1.06 -8.05
N SER A 71 14.26 0.40 -6.92
CA SER A 71 15.20 -0.71 -6.78
C SER A 71 14.47 -2.02 -6.50
N ALA A 72 14.62 -3.00 -7.40
CA ALA A 72 14.06 -4.34 -7.20
C ALA A 72 14.64 -5.04 -5.96
N GLU A 73 15.92 -4.80 -5.60
CA GLU A 73 16.54 -5.36 -4.39
C GLU A 73 15.89 -4.84 -3.12
N LYS A 74 15.67 -3.50 -3.03
CA LYS A 74 14.93 -2.90 -1.92
C LYS A 74 13.49 -3.39 -1.89
N GLY A 75 12.89 -3.55 -3.08
CA GLY A 75 11.56 -4.11 -3.24
C GLY A 75 11.46 -5.55 -2.73
N GLN A 76 12.45 -6.39 -3.01
CA GLN A 76 12.53 -7.76 -2.49
C GLN A 76 12.60 -7.77 -0.96
N ALA A 77 13.40 -6.90 -0.38
CA ALA A 77 13.48 -6.77 1.07
C ALA A 77 12.15 -6.33 1.69
N ALA A 78 11.47 -5.35 1.08
CA ALA A 78 10.16 -4.87 1.52
C ALA A 78 9.06 -5.91 1.31
N ALA A 79 9.12 -6.71 0.24
CA ALA A 79 8.15 -7.75 -0.09
C ALA A 79 8.20 -8.97 0.86
N LYS A 80 9.18 -9.05 1.78
CA LYS A 80 9.21 -10.11 2.81
C LYS A 80 7.93 -10.15 3.64
N GLN A 81 7.30 -9.00 3.88
CA GLN A 81 6.01 -8.95 4.57
C GLN A 81 4.86 -9.63 3.79
N CYS A 82 4.98 -9.74 2.47
CA CYS A 82 4.00 -10.38 1.61
C CYS A 82 4.14 -11.91 1.62
N ALA A 83 5.34 -12.42 1.93
CA ALA A 83 5.68 -13.85 1.93
C ALA A 83 4.88 -14.68 2.95
N SER A 84 4.29 -14.06 3.96
CA SER A 84 3.38 -14.72 4.89
C SER A 84 2.12 -15.27 4.20
N CYS A 85 1.67 -14.62 3.13
CA CYS A 85 0.44 -14.95 2.42
C CYS A 85 0.65 -15.35 0.96
N HIS A 86 1.76 -14.97 0.33
CA HIS A 86 2.03 -15.17 -1.10
C HIS A 86 3.32 -15.95 -1.33
N THR A 87 3.45 -16.53 -2.51
CA THR A 87 4.69 -17.08 -3.04
C THR A 87 5.16 -16.27 -4.25
N PHE A 88 6.45 -16.27 -4.55
CA PHE A 88 7.06 -15.44 -5.60
C PHE A 88 7.74 -16.25 -6.70
N GLU A 89 8.03 -17.50 -6.45
CA GLU A 89 8.70 -18.39 -7.40
C GLU A 89 7.78 -18.82 -8.53
N LYS A 90 8.35 -19.05 -9.70
CA LYS A 90 7.63 -19.55 -10.88
C LYS A 90 6.96 -20.88 -10.57
N GLY A 91 5.65 -20.97 -10.80
CA GLY A 91 4.87 -22.17 -10.49
C GLY A 91 4.68 -22.45 -9.01
N GLY A 92 5.04 -21.50 -8.14
CA GLY A 92 4.83 -21.64 -6.69
C GLY A 92 3.36 -21.80 -6.31
N PRO A 93 3.08 -22.50 -5.20
CA PRO A 93 1.70 -22.75 -4.76
C PRO A 93 0.99 -21.48 -4.31
N ASN A 94 -0.32 -21.46 -4.49
CA ASN A 94 -1.16 -20.49 -3.81
C ASN A 94 -1.16 -20.77 -2.30
N ARG A 95 -1.23 -19.71 -1.49
CA ARG A 95 -1.35 -19.76 -0.03
C ARG A 95 -2.66 -19.07 0.40
N VAL A 96 -2.60 -18.25 1.44
CA VAL A 96 -3.71 -17.36 1.81
C VAL A 96 -4.05 -16.39 0.68
N GLY A 97 -3.02 -15.96 -0.08
CA GLY A 97 -3.13 -15.21 -1.31
C GLY A 97 -2.57 -16.00 -2.51
N PRO A 98 -2.77 -15.50 -3.73
CA PRO A 98 -2.27 -16.13 -4.95
C PRO A 98 -0.75 -16.03 -5.06
N ASN A 99 -0.14 -16.86 -5.88
CA ASN A 99 1.24 -16.70 -6.32
C ASN A 99 1.39 -15.37 -7.07
N LEU A 100 2.49 -14.63 -6.81
CA LEU A 100 2.76 -13.31 -7.37
C LEU A 100 3.77 -13.31 -8.54
N TYR A 101 4.28 -14.48 -8.92
CA TYR A 101 5.13 -14.56 -10.10
C TYR A 101 4.38 -14.07 -11.33
N ASP A 102 5.00 -13.19 -12.11
CA ASP A 102 4.43 -12.66 -13.35
C ASP A 102 3.07 -11.96 -13.16
N ILE A 103 2.91 -11.23 -12.05
CA ILE A 103 1.63 -10.54 -11.75
C ILE A 103 1.44 -9.25 -12.55
N VAL A 104 2.53 -8.55 -12.92
CA VAL A 104 2.45 -7.28 -13.65
C VAL A 104 1.97 -7.52 -15.08
N GLY A 105 0.87 -6.87 -15.45
CA GLY A 105 0.24 -7.03 -16.76
C GLY A 105 -0.75 -8.20 -16.86
N HIS A 106 -0.86 -9.06 -15.83
CA HIS A 106 -1.84 -10.13 -15.80
C HIS A 106 -3.25 -9.65 -15.47
N GLU A 107 -4.24 -10.47 -15.84
CA GLU A 107 -5.64 -10.20 -15.55
C GLU A 107 -5.93 -10.23 -14.05
N VAL A 108 -6.76 -9.29 -13.61
CA VAL A 108 -7.20 -9.18 -12.23
C VAL A 108 -8.29 -10.21 -11.92
N GLY A 109 -8.14 -10.92 -10.82
CA GLY A 109 -9.19 -11.82 -10.32
C GLY A 109 -9.32 -13.15 -11.05
N THR A 110 -8.37 -13.48 -11.93
CA THR A 110 -8.37 -14.73 -12.71
C THR A 110 -7.01 -15.43 -12.75
N GLY A 111 -6.99 -16.64 -13.24
CA GLY A 111 -5.82 -17.34 -13.81
C GLY A 111 -4.76 -17.86 -12.85
N ARG A 112 -4.73 -17.52 -11.61
CA ARG A 112 -3.62 -17.86 -10.69
C ARG A 112 -3.75 -19.29 -10.13
N GLY A 113 -3.48 -20.30 -10.98
CA GLY A 113 -3.45 -21.70 -10.53
C GLY A 113 -4.73 -22.13 -9.77
N GLY A 114 -5.90 -21.65 -10.20
CA GLY A 114 -7.17 -21.96 -9.55
C GLY A 114 -7.41 -21.23 -8.23
N PHE A 115 -6.67 -20.16 -7.91
CA PHE A 115 -6.93 -19.37 -6.70
C PHE A 115 -8.34 -18.79 -6.68
N ASN A 116 -9.05 -18.96 -5.55
CA ASN A 116 -10.42 -18.48 -5.40
C ASN A 116 -10.43 -17.00 -4.97
N PHE A 117 -10.42 -16.09 -5.93
CA PHE A 117 -10.53 -14.67 -5.68
C PHE A 117 -11.91 -14.28 -5.12
N SER A 118 -11.96 -13.18 -4.35
CA SER A 118 -13.23 -12.58 -3.90
C SER A 118 -14.08 -12.15 -5.10
N ALA A 119 -15.41 -12.08 -4.92
CA ALA A 119 -16.32 -11.56 -5.94
C ALA A 119 -15.92 -10.14 -6.39
N ALA A 120 -15.51 -9.29 -5.44
CA ALA A 120 -15.05 -7.94 -5.73
C ALA A 120 -13.79 -7.91 -6.61
N MET A 121 -12.82 -8.82 -6.36
CA MET A 121 -11.61 -8.90 -7.17
C MET A 121 -11.90 -9.40 -8.58
N LYS A 122 -12.81 -10.38 -8.72
CA LYS A 122 -13.29 -10.86 -10.03
C LYS A 122 -14.06 -9.77 -10.79
N ALA A 123 -14.88 -9.01 -10.09
CA ALA A 123 -15.67 -7.92 -10.68
C ALA A 123 -14.82 -6.71 -11.09
N LYS A 124 -13.68 -6.45 -10.41
CA LYS A 124 -12.74 -5.39 -10.81
C LYS A 124 -12.29 -5.59 -12.25
N GLY A 125 -11.92 -6.80 -12.63
CA GLY A 125 -11.44 -7.12 -13.98
C GLY A 125 -10.25 -6.27 -14.42
N GLY A 126 -9.96 -6.27 -15.73
CA GLY A 126 -8.83 -5.56 -16.30
C GLY A 126 -7.50 -6.25 -16.01
N LYS A 127 -6.40 -5.52 -16.14
CA LYS A 127 -5.05 -6.03 -15.92
C LYS A 127 -4.37 -5.28 -14.78
N TRP A 128 -3.43 -5.93 -14.13
CA TRP A 128 -2.57 -5.29 -13.14
C TRP A 128 -1.56 -4.36 -13.83
N THR A 129 -1.98 -3.12 -14.12
CA THR A 129 -1.08 -2.06 -14.56
C THR A 129 -0.20 -1.59 -13.41
N TYR A 130 0.80 -0.78 -13.70
CA TYR A 130 1.62 -0.17 -12.65
C TYR A 130 0.80 0.74 -11.73
N GLU A 131 -0.14 1.48 -12.31
CA GLU A 131 -1.07 2.36 -11.61
C GLU A 131 -2.03 1.57 -10.72
N ASP A 132 -2.60 0.48 -11.24
CA ASP A 132 -3.49 -0.40 -10.47
C ASP A 132 -2.76 -1.03 -9.28
N LEU A 133 -1.54 -1.53 -9.52
CA LEU A 133 -0.71 -2.08 -8.45
C LEU A 133 -0.34 -1.01 -7.42
N ASN A 134 -0.02 0.20 -7.86
CA ASN A 134 0.29 1.33 -6.98
C ASN A 134 -0.91 1.66 -6.08
N ALA A 135 -2.09 1.82 -6.67
CA ALA A 135 -3.33 2.10 -5.92
C ALA A 135 -3.69 0.95 -4.97
N PHE A 136 -3.61 -0.29 -5.45
CA PHE A 136 -3.95 -1.47 -4.65
C PHE A 136 -2.98 -1.69 -3.50
N LEU A 137 -1.68 -1.59 -3.74
CA LEU A 137 -0.66 -1.75 -2.69
C LEU A 137 -0.66 -0.58 -1.69
N LYS A 138 -1.13 0.60 -2.08
CA LYS A 138 -1.32 1.73 -1.16
C LYS A 138 -2.44 1.46 -0.15
N ASN A 139 -3.59 1.01 -0.63
CA ASN A 139 -4.75 0.70 0.20
C ASN A 139 -5.62 -0.37 -0.49
N PRO A 140 -5.39 -1.67 -0.24
CA PRO A 140 -6.10 -2.75 -0.92
C PRO A 140 -7.63 -2.66 -0.80
N ARG A 141 -8.12 -2.36 0.41
CA ARG A 141 -9.57 -2.27 0.66
C ARG A 141 -10.20 -1.01 0.07
N GLY A 142 -9.44 0.07 -0.05
CA GLY A 142 -9.88 1.29 -0.72
C GLY A 142 -9.91 1.13 -2.23
N ALA A 143 -8.90 0.46 -2.81
CA ALA A 143 -8.81 0.22 -4.24
C ALA A 143 -9.80 -0.84 -4.74
N VAL A 144 -10.04 -1.90 -3.95
CA VAL A 144 -11.00 -2.97 -4.26
C VAL A 144 -11.84 -3.26 -3.01
N PRO A 145 -12.93 -2.51 -2.77
CA PRO A 145 -13.85 -2.77 -1.68
C PRO A 145 -14.41 -4.19 -1.78
N GLY A 146 -14.28 -4.98 -0.70
CA GLY A 146 -14.67 -6.40 -0.69
C GLY A 146 -13.56 -7.36 -1.10
N THR A 147 -12.32 -6.92 -1.23
CA THR A 147 -11.16 -7.81 -1.33
C THR A 147 -10.98 -8.61 -0.03
N ASN A 148 -10.57 -9.88 -0.17
CA ASN A 148 -10.20 -10.72 0.98
C ASN A 148 -8.82 -10.37 1.55
N MET A 149 -8.02 -9.56 0.86
CA MET A 149 -6.70 -9.13 1.32
C MET A 149 -6.84 -8.17 2.51
N THR A 150 -6.27 -8.57 3.65
CA THR A 150 -6.36 -7.81 4.91
C THR A 150 -5.15 -6.89 5.15
N PHE A 151 -4.22 -6.86 4.21
CA PHE A 151 -3.02 -6.03 4.29
C PHE A 151 -3.37 -4.54 4.41
N ALA A 152 -2.68 -3.83 5.32
CA ALA A 152 -2.95 -2.41 5.60
C ALA A 152 -2.52 -1.47 4.45
N GLY A 153 -1.60 -1.94 3.62
CA GLY A 153 -1.02 -1.15 2.53
C GLY A 153 0.39 -0.62 2.83
N ILE A 154 0.99 -0.03 1.82
CA ILE A 154 2.32 0.60 1.87
C ILE A 154 2.11 2.10 1.61
N SER A 155 2.17 2.92 2.66
CA SER A 155 1.94 4.36 2.55
C SER A 155 3.07 5.10 1.83
N ARG A 156 4.34 4.65 2.00
CA ARG A 156 5.51 5.30 1.39
C ARG A 156 5.64 4.97 -0.09
N ASP A 157 5.54 6.00 -0.93
CA ASP A 157 5.51 5.88 -2.39
C ASP A 157 6.74 5.20 -2.97
N ASN A 158 7.94 5.58 -2.50
CA ASN A 158 9.19 4.98 -2.94
C ASN A 158 9.29 3.49 -2.60
N VAL A 159 8.87 3.08 -1.38
CA VAL A 159 8.87 1.67 -0.98
C VAL A 159 7.87 0.87 -1.82
N ARG A 160 6.74 1.46 -2.14
CA ARG A 160 5.71 0.85 -2.98
C ARG A 160 6.20 0.68 -4.42
N ALA A 161 6.90 1.70 -4.96
CA ALA A 161 7.54 1.61 -6.26
C ALA A 161 8.64 0.54 -6.30
N ASP A 162 9.47 0.43 -5.24
CA ASP A 162 10.49 -0.61 -5.12
C ASP A 162 9.84 -2.01 -5.15
N VAL A 163 8.74 -2.23 -4.40
CA VAL A 163 7.99 -3.50 -4.41
C VAL A 163 7.43 -3.80 -5.80
N ILE A 164 6.90 -2.81 -6.51
CA ILE A 164 6.37 -2.99 -7.87
C ILE A 164 7.52 -3.33 -8.84
N ALA A 165 8.68 -2.69 -8.71
CA ALA A 165 9.86 -3.02 -9.49
C ALA A 165 10.33 -4.46 -9.25
N TYR A 166 10.29 -4.92 -8.00
CA TYR A 166 10.56 -6.32 -7.67
C TYR A 166 9.53 -7.27 -8.30
N LEU A 167 8.23 -7.00 -8.15
CA LEU A 167 7.18 -7.83 -8.76
C LEU A 167 7.32 -7.89 -10.29
N ARG A 168 7.72 -6.78 -10.93
CA ARG A 168 8.02 -6.75 -12.35
C ARG A 168 9.18 -7.69 -12.72
N SER A 169 10.22 -7.76 -11.90
CA SER A 169 11.38 -8.63 -12.15
C SER A 169 11.06 -10.12 -12.03
N LEU A 170 9.93 -10.47 -11.42
CA LEU A 170 9.42 -11.83 -11.26
C LEU A 170 8.67 -12.30 -12.53
N SER A 171 9.22 -12.12 -13.72
CA SER A 171 8.59 -12.51 -14.97
C SER A 171 9.65 -12.97 -15.97
N ASP A 172 9.29 -13.94 -16.80
CA ASP A 172 10.12 -14.35 -17.95
C ASP A 172 10.11 -13.26 -19.05
N SER A 173 9.08 -12.41 -19.08
CA SER A 173 8.90 -11.32 -20.04
C SER A 173 8.40 -10.05 -19.32
N PRO A 174 9.29 -9.37 -18.58
CA PRO A 174 8.88 -8.21 -17.79
C PRO A 174 8.25 -7.11 -18.65
N GLN A 175 7.10 -6.60 -18.23
CA GLN A 175 6.43 -5.49 -18.90
C GLN A 175 7.36 -4.27 -19.02
N PRO A 176 7.33 -3.53 -20.13
CA PRO A 176 8.11 -2.31 -20.26
C PRO A 176 7.74 -1.31 -19.17
N LEU A 177 8.72 -0.55 -18.70
CA LEU A 177 8.44 0.55 -17.76
C LEU A 177 7.65 1.65 -18.47
N PRO A 178 6.68 2.28 -17.79
CA PRO A 178 5.96 3.41 -18.37
C PRO A 178 6.94 4.57 -18.62
N ALA A 179 6.79 5.25 -19.75
CA ALA A 179 7.59 6.45 -20.02
C ALA A 179 7.23 7.54 -18.99
N ALA A 180 8.24 8.21 -18.44
CA ALA A 180 8.01 9.30 -17.48
C ALA A 180 7.17 10.46 -18.05
N ALA A 181 7.04 10.53 -19.38
CA ALA A 181 6.23 11.51 -20.09
C ALA A 181 4.71 11.20 -20.04
N ASP A 182 4.31 9.96 -19.77
CA ASP A 182 2.89 9.55 -19.78
C ASP A 182 2.17 9.87 -18.45
N ALA A 183 2.87 10.51 -17.53
CA ALA A 183 2.37 10.84 -16.19
C ALA A 183 1.26 11.92 -16.15
N GLY A 184 0.77 12.40 -17.28
CA GLY A 184 -0.27 13.43 -17.40
C GLY A 184 -1.52 13.07 -18.19
N GLY A 185 -1.67 11.83 -18.67
CA GLY A 185 -2.78 11.41 -19.52
C GLY A 185 -3.71 10.42 -18.84
N ALA A 186 -4.99 10.74 -18.81
CA ALA A 186 -6.09 9.85 -18.45
C ALA A 186 -6.06 8.57 -19.31
N ALA A 187 -6.51 7.46 -18.72
CA ALA A 187 -6.63 6.16 -19.38
C ALA A 187 -7.30 6.28 -20.76
N PRO A 188 -6.80 5.60 -21.81
CA PRO A 188 -7.54 5.47 -23.03
C PRO A 188 -8.75 4.56 -22.79
N ALA A 189 -9.93 5.14 -22.99
CA ALA A 189 -11.17 4.40 -23.08
C ALA A 189 -11.10 3.44 -24.28
N ASN A 190 -11.50 2.20 -24.03
CA ASN A 190 -12.00 1.20 -24.96
C ASN A 190 -11.57 1.32 -26.44
N GLY A 191 -10.72 0.36 -26.84
CA GLY A 191 -10.48 0.08 -28.23
C GLY A 191 -11.77 -0.32 -28.94
N GLU A 192 -12.17 0.49 -29.90
CA GLU A 192 -13.16 0.21 -30.93
C GLU A 192 -12.69 -0.99 -31.77
N PRO A 193 -13.55 -1.97 -32.09
CA PRO A 193 -13.15 -3.09 -32.91
C PRO A 193 -12.86 -2.65 -34.33
N ALA A 194 -11.68 -2.93 -34.82
CA ALA A 194 -11.26 -2.69 -36.19
C ALA A 194 -12.21 -3.38 -37.17
N LYS A 195 -12.82 -2.59 -38.06
CA LYS A 195 -13.63 -3.02 -39.20
C LYS A 195 -12.76 -3.87 -40.14
N PRO A 196 -13.27 -5.04 -40.62
CA PRO A 196 -12.50 -5.85 -41.58
C PRO A 196 -12.32 -5.10 -42.89
N ALA A 197 -11.12 -5.11 -43.42
CA ALA A 197 -10.78 -4.59 -44.71
C ALA A 197 -11.47 -5.43 -45.80
N GLU A 198 -12.22 -4.77 -46.67
CA GLU A 198 -12.88 -5.33 -47.86
C GLU A 198 -11.81 -5.68 -48.90
N ALA A 199 -11.83 -6.93 -49.37
CA ALA A 199 -10.94 -7.43 -50.39
C ALA A 199 -11.32 -6.86 -51.78
N PRO A 200 -10.38 -6.56 -52.67
CA PRO A 200 -10.68 -6.04 -54.00
C PRO A 200 -11.25 -7.16 -54.88
N LYS A 201 -12.37 -6.88 -55.54
CA LYS A 201 -12.97 -7.72 -56.60
C LYS A 201 -12.13 -7.55 -57.86
N GLN A 202 -11.66 -8.68 -58.40
CA GLN A 202 -11.38 -8.83 -59.82
C GLN A 202 -12.57 -9.51 -60.51
#